data_9ccd139f4b5349585c9258f494a3f8e8
#
_entry.id   9ccd139f4b5349585c9258f494a3f8e8
#
_cell.length_a   1.000
_cell.length_b   1.000
_cell.length_c   1.000
_cell.angle_alpha   90.00
_cell.angle_beta   90.00
_cell.angle_gamma   90.00
#
_symmetry.space_group_name_H-M   'P 1'
#
loop_
_entity.id
_entity.type
_entity.pdbx_description
1 polymer ?
#
loop_
_entity_poly.entity_id
_entity_poly.type
_entity_poly.pdbx_seq_one_letter_code
_entity_poly.pdbx_strand_id
1 'polypeptide(L)'
;MSACAPSISAKTRMDELLRVESLSAGYGEARVIHGVGFVLEDGQSLALLGRNGVGKTTLVNSLIGVTTRFGGRIELGGEDIAPLPPHLRARRGVGWTPQERNIFRSLTVEENLTAVAIPGAWTVKRVYGLFPRLEERRGVMGRQLSGGEQQMLAIGRALVLNPRLLLLDEPTEGLAPIVVDELLTALRELSRAGLSMIIVEQKPKKVLPFTDEAS
;
A
#
# COMPACT_ATOMS: atom_id res chain seq x y z
N MET A 1 -36.43 26.75 6.93
CA MET A 1 -35.01 27.05 6.69
C MET A 1 -34.34 25.76 6.20
N SER A 2 -34.18 25.66 4.90
CA SER A 2 -33.68 24.45 4.24
C SER A 2 -32.13 24.48 4.24
N ALA A 3 -31.51 23.52 4.89
CA ALA A 3 -30.04 23.37 4.88
C ALA A 3 -29.65 22.81 3.51
N CYS A 4 -28.95 23.62 2.74
CA CYS A 4 -28.38 23.25 1.46
C CYS A 4 -27.17 22.30 1.75
N ALA A 5 -27.27 21.03 1.34
CA ALA A 5 -26.15 20.11 1.32
C ALA A 5 -25.14 20.59 0.28
N PRO A 6 -23.82 20.53 0.54
CA PRO A 6 -22.84 20.91 -0.46
C PRO A 6 -22.90 19.92 -1.64
N SER A 7 -23.10 20.46 -2.84
CA SER A 7 -23.03 19.70 -4.09
C SER A 7 -21.62 19.14 -4.27
N ILE A 8 -21.48 17.82 -4.23
CA ILE A 8 -20.27 17.13 -4.67
C ILE A 8 -20.13 17.44 -6.17
N SER A 9 -19.12 18.24 -6.50
CA SER A 9 -18.76 18.56 -7.88
C SER A 9 -18.56 17.25 -8.64
N ALA A 10 -19.18 17.15 -9.83
CA ALA A 10 -19.00 16.03 -10.75
C ALA A 10 -17.56 16.06 -11.32
N LYS A 11 -16.57 15.60 -10.51
CA LYS A 11 -15.25 15.27 -11.00
C LYS A 11 -15.38 14.05 -11.92
N THR A 12 -14.76 14.12 -13.05
CA THR A 12 -14.86 13.12 -14.12
C THR A 12 -14.33 11.77 -13.60
N ARG A 13 -15.07 10.68 -13.79
CA ARG A 13 -14.69 9.29 -13.43
C ARG A 13 -13.32 8.83 -13.99
N MET A 14 -12.68 9.63 -14.82
CA MET A 14 -11.42 9.32 -15.50
C MET A 14 -10.19 9.48 -14.61
N ASP A 15 -10.31 10.21 -13.49
CA ASP A 15 -9.17 10.46 -12.58
C ASP A 15 -9.19 9.56 -11.33
N GLU A 16 -10.23 8.72 -11.17
CA GLU A 16 -10.35 7.83 -10.02
C GLU A 16 -9.55 6.53 -10.24
N LEU A 17 -8.56 6.28 -9.39
CA LEU A 17 -7.83 5.02 -9.38
C LEU A 17 -8.55 3.94 -8.58
N LEU A 18 -8.92 4.26 -7.33
CA LEU A 18 -9.59 3.31 -6.43
C LEU A 18 -10.90 3.91 -5.94
N ARG A 19 -11.98 3.15 -6.08
CA ARG A 19 -13.29 3.46 -5.50
C ARG A 19 -13.73 2.32 -4.60
N VAL A 20 -14.04 2.62 -3.37
CA VAL A 20 -14.62 1.70 -2.39
C VAL A 20 -16.00 2.22 -2.01
N GLU A 21 -17.04 1.38 -2.13
CA GLU A 21 -18.42 1.75 -1.83
C GLU A 21 -19.05 0.77 -0.86
N SER A 22 -19.49 1.28 0.29
CA SER A 22 -20.24 0.54 1.33
C SER A 22 -19.61 -0.81 1.70
N LEU A 23 -18.28 -0.90 1.70
CA LEU A 23 -17.54 -2.13 1.95
C LEU A 23 -17.74 -2.62 3.38
N SER A 24 -18.25 -3.84 3.50
CA SER A 24 -18.35 -4.57 4.76
C SER A 24 -17.57 -5.87 4.64
N ALA A 25 -16.59 -6.08 5.51
CA ALA A 25 -15.69 -7.23 5.44
C ALA A 25 -15.17 -7.65 6.82
N GLY A 26 -14.55 -8.83 6.86
CA GLY A 26 -13.99 -9.39 8.09
C GLY A 26 -13.40 -10.78 7.90
N TYR A 27 -13.48 -11.64 8.90
CA TYR A 27 -12.86 -12.96 8.88
C TYR A 27 -13.89 -14.03 9.32
N GLY A 28 -14.07 -15.05 8.48
CA GLY A 28 -15.12 -16.03 8.69
C GLY A 28 -16.49 -15.33 8.73
N GLU A 29 -17.22 -15.48 9.84
CA GLU A 29 -18.53 -14.82 10.08
C GLU A 29 -18.40 -13.46 10.79
N ALA A 30 -17.23 -13.13 11.35
CA ALA A 30 -17.01 -11.89 12.09
C ALA A 30 -16.83 -10.71 11.14
N ARG A 31 -17.75 -9.75 11.17
CA ARG A 31 -17.61 -8.47 10.46
C ARG A 31 -16.77 -7.51 11.30
N VAL A 32 -15.73 -6.95 10.71
CA VAL A 32 -14.81 -6.01 11.36
C VAL A 32 -14.99 -4.59 10.84
N ILE A 33 -15.22 -4.45 9.53
CA ILE A 33 -15.51 -3.15 8.90
C ILE A 33 -16.94 -3.14 8.35
N HIS A 34 -17.60 -1.98 8.45
CA HIS A 34 -19.00 -1.81 8.17
C HIS A 34 -19.24 -0.58 7.28
N GLY A 35 -19.64 -0.79 6.03
CA GLY A 35 -20.08 0.27 5.13
C GLY A 35 -19.01 1.31 4.80
N VAL A 36 -17.72 0.94 4.79
CA VAL A 36 -16.61 1.86 4.47
C VAL A 36 -16.69 2.30 3.00
N GLY A 37 -16.56 3.61 2.76
CA GLY A 37 -16.54 4.17 1.43
C GLY A 37 -15.56 5.33 1.30
N PHE A 38 -14.76 5.32 0.24
CA PHE A 38 -13.85 6.41 -0.14
C PHE A 38 -13.43 6.27 -1.60
N VAL A 39 -12.85 7.35 -2.12
CA VAL A 39 -12.26 7.39 -3.47
C VAL A 39 -10.82 7.84 -3.34
N LEU A 40 -9.91 7.26 -4.12
CA LEU A 40 -8.54 7.68 -4.28
C LEU A 40 -8.31 8.02 -5.75
N GLU A 41 -7.82 9.23 -6.01
CA GLU A 41 -7.47 9.67 -7.36
C GLU A 41 -6.13 9.07 -7.81
N ASP A 42 -5.88 9.02 -9.11
CA ASP A 42 -4.60 8.54 -9.65
C ASP A 42 -3.45 9.48 -9.21
N GLY A 43 -2.36 8.91 -8.73
CA GLY A 43 -1.24 9.64 -8.14
C GLY A 43 -1.45 10.14 -6.71
N GLN A 44 -2.64 10.00 -6.13
CA GLN A 44 -2.95 10.46 -4.78
C GLN A 44 -2.40 9.51 -3.71
N SER A 45 -2.04 10.07 -2.54
CA SER A 45 -1.65 9.31 -1.35
C SER A 45 -2.62 9.54 -0.20
N LEU A 46 -3.18 8.45 0.36
CA LEU A 46 -4.12 8.45 1.47
C LEU A 46 -3.47 7.88 2.74
N ALA A 47 -3.54 8.59 3.85
CA ALA A 47 -3.16 8.06 5.17
C ALA A 47 -4.39 7.55 5.92
N LEU A 48 -4.39 6.27 6.27
CA LEU A 48 -5.37 5.66 7.16
C LEU A 48 -4.83 5.68 8.59
N LEU A 49 -5.40 6.56 9.41
CA LEU A 49 -4.94 6.81 10.76
C LEU A 49 -5.91 6.21 11.79
N GLY A 50 -5.39 5.72 12.90
CA GLY A 50 -6.24 5.23 13.99
C GLY A 50 -5.51 4.27 14.93
N ARG A 51 -6.16 4.00 16.08
CA ARG A 51 -5.65 3.05 17.07
C ARG A 51 -5.63 1.63 16.53
N ASN A 52 -4.89 0.73 17.21
CA ASN A 52 -4.95 -0.71 16.89
C ASN A 52 -6.36 -1.25 17.13
N GLY A 53 -6.76 -2.22 16.29
CA GLY A 53 -8.05 -2.89 16.40
C GLY A 53 -9.25 -2.15 15.77
N VAL A 54 -9.07 -0.95 15.19
CA VAL A 54 -10.18 -0.21 14.54
C VAL A 54 -10.50 -0.70 13.12
N GLY A 55 -9.80 -1.71 12.60
CA GLY A 55 -10.09 -2.30 11.29
C GLY A 55 -9.19 -1.84 10.13
N LYS A 56 -8.13 -1.05 10.36
CA LYS A 56 -7.22 -0.57 9.30
C LYS A 56 -6.59 -1.71 8.48
N THR A 57 -5.94 -2.65 9.15
CA THR A 57 -5.38 -3.85 8.50
C THR A 57 -6.46 -4.70 7.82
N THR A 58 -7.68 -4.76 8.40
CA THR A 58 -8.80 -5.46 7.76
C THR A 58 -9.22 -4.77 6.46
N LEU A 59 -9.19 -3.42 6.41
CA LEU A 59 -9.45 -2.69 5.17
C LEU A 59 -8.39 -3.00 4.11
N VAL A 60 -7.09 -2.92 4.46
CA VAL A 60 -5.99 -3.30 3.56
C VAL A 60 -6.16 -4.74 3.08
N ASN A 61 -6.40 -5.67 4.00
CA ASN A 61 -6.65 -7.09 3.70
C ASN A 61 -7.86 -7.29 2.78
N SER A 62 -8.87 -6.44 2.87
CA SER A 62 -10.03 -6.46 1.98
C SER A 62 -9.69 -5.99 0.58
N LEU A 63 -8.83 -4.97 0.46
CA LEU A 63 -8.35 -4.49 -0.84
C LEU A 63 -7.49 -5.52 -1.56
N ILE A 64 -6.67 -6.29 -0.84
CA ILE A 64 -5.88 -7.38 -1.42
C ILE A 64 -6.66 -8.69 -1.59
N GLY A 65 -7.84 -8.82 -0.98
CA GLY A 65 -8.75 -9.95 -1.20
C GLY A 65 -8.54 -11.17 -0.31
N VAL A 66 -8.00 -10.98 0.91
CA VAL A 66 -7.79 -12.07 1.89
C VAL A 66 -8.81 -12.08 3.03
N THR A 67 -9.85 -11.24 2.95
CA THR A 67 -10.97 -11.22 3.90
C THR A 67 -12.24 -11.80 3.30
N THR A 68 -13.20 -12.14 4.15
CA THR A 68 -14.59 -12.42 3.76
C THR A 68 -15.30 -11.08 3.52
N ARG A 69 -15.77 -10.85 2.29
CA ARG A 69 -16.58 -9.69 1.94
C ARG A 69 -18.06 -10.01 2.16
N PHE A 70 -18.75 -9.20 2.98
CA PHE A 70 -20.19 -9.31 3.26
C PHE A 70 -21.03 -8.38 2.38
N GLY A 71 -20.43 -7.36 1.77
CA GLY A 71 -21.10 -6.42 0.88
C GLY A 71 -20.18 -5.30 0.43
N GLY A 72 -20.70 -4.45 -0.45
CA GLY A 72 -19.98 -3.32 -1.01
C GLY A 72 -19.19 -3.67 -2.27
N ARG A 73 -18.53 -2.66 -2.85
CA ARG A 73 -17.83 -2.72 -4.13
C ARG A 73 -16.40 -2.19 -3.99
N ILE A 74 -15.48 -2.73 -4.75
CA ILE A 74 -14.08 -2.28 -4.85
C ILE A 74 -13.72 -2.21 -6.32
N GLU A 75 -13.57 -0.99 -6.86
CA GLU A 75 -13.15 -0.76 -8.24
C GLU A 75 -11.73 -0.21 -8.28
N LEU A 76 -10.88 -0.77 -9.14
CA LEU A 76 -9.54 -0.28 -9.45
C LEU A 76 -9.48 0.11 -10.93
N GLY A 77 -9.30 1.40 -11.22
CA GLY A 77 -9.32 1.91 -12.59
C GLY A 77 -10.61 1.59 -13.35
N GLY A 78 -11.76 1.61 -12.65
CA GLY A 78 -13.07 1.32 -13.21
C GLY A 78 -13.43 -0.17 -13.33
N GLU A 79 -12.51 -1.09 -13.01
CA GLU A 79 -12.77 -2.53 -12.98
C GLU A 79 -13.13 -2.99 -11.55
N ASP A 80 -14.23 -3.74 -11.39
CA ASP A 80 -14.58 -4.35 -10.11
C ASP A 80 -13.61 -5.50 -9.77
N ILE A 81 -12.75 -5.28 -8.80
CA ILE A 81 -11.78 -6.28 -8.34
C ILE A 81 -12.27 -7.08 -7.13
N ALA A 82 -13.45 -6.76 -6.57
CA ALA A 82 -13.95 -7.42 -5.38
C ALA A 82 -14.13 -8.94 -5.53
N PRO A 83 -14.53 -9.49 -6.69
CA PRO A 83 -14.64 -10.94 -6.87
C PRO A 83 -13.28 -11.62 -7.13
N LEU A 84 -12.21 -10.86 -7.39
CA LEU A 84 -10.92 -11.41 -7.79
C LEU A 84 -10.12 -11.92 -6.58
N PRO A 85 -9.46 -13.09 -6.69
CA PRO A 85 -8.52 -13.57 -5.69
C PRO A 85 -7.25 -12.70 -5.65
N PRO A 86 -6.45 -12.76 -4.55
CA PRO A 86 -5.30 -11.88 -4.33
C PRO A 86 -4.31 -11.80 -5.49
N HIS A 87 -3.94 -12.94 -6.07
CA HIS A 87 -2.97 -12.99 -7.18
C HIS A 87 -3.46 -12.29 -8.46
N LEU A 88 -4.78 -12.26 -8.71
CA LEU A 88 -5.34 -11.51 -9.84
C LEU A 88 -5.42 -10.01 -9.52
N ARG A 89 -5.70 -9.62 -8.28
CA ARG A 89 -5.62 -8.21 -7.87
C ARG A 89 -4.19 -7.67 -7.99
N ALA A 90 -3.19 -8.46 -7.61
CA ALA A 90 -1.79 -8.11 -7.82
C ALA A 90 -1.49 -7.87 -9.31
N ARG A 91 -2.00 -8.72 -10.22
CA ARG A 91 -1.87 -8.54 -11.67
C ARG A 91 -2.62 -7.32 -12.22
N ARG A 92 -3.63 -6.83 -11.50
CA ARG A 92 -4.35 -5.58 -11.83
C ARG A 92 -3.62 -4.34 -11.30
N GLY A 93 -2.49 -4.53 -10.59
CA GLY A 93 -1.65 -3.44 -10.11
C GLY A 93 -1.85 -3.10 -8.64
N VAL A 94 -2.36 -4.01 -7.80
CA VAL A 94 -2.36 -3.84 -6.34
C VAL A 94 -1.05 -4.39 -5.79
N GLY A 95 -0.14 -3.51 -5.36
CA GLY A 95 1.06 -3.85 -4.60
C GLY A 95 0.78 -3.81 -3.09
N TRP A 96 1.43 -4.66 -2.32
CA TRP A 96 1.21 -4.72 -0.88
C TRP A 96 2.48 -5.05 -0.11
N THR A 97 2.67 -4.32 0.99
CA THR A 97 3.71 -4.59 1.99
C THR A 97 3.02 -4.74 3.35
N PRO A 98 2.94 -5.96 3.89
CA PRO A 98 2.36 -6.22 5.21
C PRO A 98 3.28 -5.75 6.34
N GLN A 99 2.72 -5.62 7.55
CA GLN A 99 3.44 -5.29 8.77
C GLN A 99 4.61 -6.24 9.05
N GLU A 100 4.45 -7.57 8.79
CA GLU A 100 5.48 -8.59 8.97
C GLU A 100 6.54 -8.63 7.87
N ARG A 101 6.48 -7.71 6.89
CA ARG A 101 7.41 -7.55 5.76
C ARG A 101 7.39 -8.70 4.74
N ASN A 102 7.23 -9.96 5.17
CA ASN A 102 7.08 -11.19 4.36
C ASN A 102 8.11 -11.33 3.22
N ILE A 103 9.40 -11.04 3.51
CA ILE A 103 10.49 -11.25 2.55
C ILE A 103 10.89 -12.73 2.45
N PHE A 104 11.49 -13.13 1.35
CA PHE A 104 12.10 -14.46 1.21
C PHE A 104 13.42 -14.52 1.95
N ARG A 105 13.39 -15.01 3.19
CA ARG A 105 14.53 -14.99 4.12
C ARG A 105 15.74 -15.82 3.67
N SER A 106 15.49 -16.83 2.83
CA SER A 106 16.51 -17.74 2.27
C SER A 106 17.10 -17.27 0.94
N LEU A 107 16.55 -16.19 0.37
CA LEU A 107 17.07 -15.57 -0.85
C LEU A 107 17.91 -14.34 -0.50
N THR A 108 18.85 -13.99 -1.37
CA THR A 108 19.59 -12.73 -1.31
C THR A 108 18.65 -11.55 -1.60
N VAL A 109 19.12 -10.32 -1.35
CA VAL A 109 18.37 -9.10 -1.72
C VAL A 109 18.06 -9.09 -3.22
N GLU A 110 19.05 -9.37 -4.07
CA GLU A 110 18.89 -9.39 -5.52
C GLU A 110 17.88 -10.45 -5.97
N GLU A 111 18.00 -11.67 -5.44
CA GLU A 111 17.05 -12.75 -5.73
C GLU A 111 15.63 -12.43 -5.24
N ASN A 112 15.48 -11.79 -4.08
CA ASN A 112 14.17 -11.32 -3.60
C ASN A 112 13.49 -10.37 -4.58
N LEU A 113 14.24 -9.45 -5.19
CA LEU A 113 13.72 -8.48 -6.14
C LEU A 113 13.48 -9.13 -7.52
N THR A 114 14.46 -9.90 -8.03
CA THR A 114 14.39 -10.47 -9.37
C THR A 114 13.35 -11.58 -9.52
N ALA A 115 13.13 -12.37 -8.44
CA ALA A 115 12.17 -13.49 -8.45
C ALA A 115 10.73 -13.06 -8.75
N VAL A 116 10.37 -11.80 -8.48
CA VAL A 116 9.01 -11.29 -8.65
C VAL A 116 8.92 -10.14 -9.66
N ALA A 117 10.04 -9.65 -10.16
CA ALA A 117 10.09 -8.51 -11.07
C ALA A 117 9.36 -8.79 -12.38
N ILE A 118 8.54 -7.83 -12.79
CA ILE A 118 7.90 -7.82 -14.12
C ILE A 118 8.37 -6.59 -14.91
N PRO A 119 8.32 -6.62 -16.25
CA PRO A 119 8.66 -5.46 -17.06
C PRO A 119 7.81 -4.23 -16.71
N GLY A 120 8.46 -3.05 -16.63
CA GLY A 120 7.77 -1.79 -16.34
C GLY A 120 8.71 -0.70 -15.86
N ALA A 121 8.14 0.39 -15.36
CA ALA A 121 8.87 1.57 -14.90
C ALA A 121 9.72 1.30 -13.64
N TRP A 122 9.26 0.41 -12.76
CA TRP A 122 9.98 0.03 -11.54
C TRP A 122 10.86 -1.19 -11.80
N THR A 123 12.10 -0.94 -12.18
CA THR A 123 13.12 -1.98 -12.34
C THR A 123 13.89 -2.19 -11.03
N VAL A 124 14.61 -3.31 -10.90
CA VAL A 124 15.53 -3.57 -9.77
C VAL A 124 16.54 -2.43 -9.61
N LYS A 125 17.08 -1.92 -10.72
CA LYS A 125 17.99 -0.77 -10.70
C LYS A 125 17.34 0.49 -10.12
N ARG A 126 16.07 0.76 -10.44
CA ARG A 126 15.34 1.90 -9.88
C ARG A 126 15.06 1.74 -8.40
N VAL A 127 14.78 0.51 -7.95
CA VAL A 127 14.63 0.19 -6.51
C VAL A 127 15.95 0.41 -5.77
N TYR A 128 17.08 0.04 -6.34
CA TYR A 128 18.41 0.35 -5.76
C TYR A 128 18.68 1.85 -5.68
N GLY A 129 18.29 2.62 -6.71
CA GLY A 129 18.35 4.09 -6.65
C GLY A 129 17.53 4.69 -5.51
N LEU A 130 16.35 4.11 -5.23
CA LEU A 130 15.48 4.52 -4.11
C LEU A 130 16.03 4.07 -2.75
N PHE A 131 16.65 2.89 -2.68
CA PHE A 131 17.20 2.27 -1.47
C PHE A 131 18.67 1.84 -1.69
N PRO A 132 19.65 2.75 -1.67
CA PRO A 132 21.06 2.44 -1.95
C PRO A 132 21.64 1.35 -1.03
N ARG A 133 21.19 1.29 0.22
CA ARG A 133 21.58 0.22 1.17
C ARG A 133 21.25 -1.18 0.66
N LEU A 134 20.17 -1.35 -0.12
CA LEU A 134 19.85 -2.65 -0.71
C LEU A 134 20.84 -3.03 -1.79
N GLU A 135 21.34 -2.07 -2.57
CA GLU A 135 22.37 -2.33 -3.57
C GLU A 135 23.68 -2.78 -2.94
N GLU A 136 24.12 -2.09 -1.87
CA GLU A 136 25.32 -2.47 -1.09
C GLU A 136 25.20 -3.88 -0.50
N ARG A 137 23.97 -4.29 -0.21
CA ARG A 137 23.64 -5.58 0.40
C ARG A 137 23.08 -6.60 -0.61
N ARG A 138 23.18 -6.38 -1.91
CA ARG A 138 22.54 -7.21 -2.95
C ARG A 138 22.79 -8.70 -2.83
N GLY A 139 24.01 -9.11 -2.40
CA GLY A 139 24.39 -10.52 -2.19
C GLY A 139 24.10 -11.06 -0.78
N VAL A 140 23.53 -10.26 0.13
CA VAL A 140 23.25 -10.66 1.52
C VAL A 140 21.88 -11.34 1.59
N MET A 141 21.79 -12.43 2.34
CA MET A 141 20.53 -13.17 2.55
C MET A 141 19.51 -12.32 3.32
N GLY A 142 18.23 -12.42 2.98
CA GLY A 142 17.14 -11.69 3.65
C GLY A 142 17.10 -11.87 5.17
N ARG A 143 17.45 -13.05 5.67
CA ARG A 143 17.54 -13.34 7.12
C ARG A 143 18.64 -12.58 7.86
N GLN A 144 19.65 -12.05 7.14
CA GLN A 144 20.81 -11.35 7.71
C GLN A 144 20.63 -9.82 7.69
N LEU A 145 19.55 -9.35 7.10
CA LEU A 145 19.20 -7.94 7.01
C LEU A 145 18.66 -7.42 8.34
N SER A 146 18.99 -6.18 8.67
CA SER A 146 18.33 -5.43 9.74
C SER A 146 16.82 -5.25 9.48
N GLY A 147 16.04 -4.94 10.51
CA GLY A 147 14.60 -4.69 10.34
C GLY A 147 14.28 -3.59 9.34
N GLY A 148 15.11 -2.55 9.27
CA GLY A 148 14.95 -1.47 8.28
C GLY A 148 15.26 -1.91 6.85
N GLU A 149 16.35 -2.64 6.64
CA GLU A 149 16.70 -3.20 5.34
C GLU A 149 15.64 -4.21 4.86
N GLN A 150 15.08 -5.03 5.77
CA GLN A 150 13.97 -5.92 5.45
C GLN A 150 12.70 -5.14 5.01
N GLN A 151 12.42 -4.01 5.65
CA GLN A 151 11.30 -3.14 5.28
C GLN A 151 11.50 -2.52 3.89
N MET A 152 12.70 -1.98 3.63
CA MET A 152 13.06 -1.46 2.31
C MET A 152 12.95 -2.55 1.23
N LEU A 153 13.43 -3.76 1.53
CA LEU A 153 13.34 -4.90 0.62
C LEU A 153 11.88 -5.31 0.34
N ALA A 154 11.02 -5.33 1.37
CA ALA A 154 9.60 -5.64 1.21
C ALA A 154 8.89 -4.63 0.30
N ILE A 155 9.18 -3.33 0.48
CA ILE A 155 8.66 -2.27 -0.41
C ILE A 155 9.24 -2.42 -1.82
N GLY A 156 10.55 -2.65 -1.95
CA GLY A 156 11.20 -2.88 -3.24
C GLY A 156 10.58 -4.04 -4.01
N ARG A 157 10.24 -5.14 -3.33
CA ARG A 157 9.54 -6.28 -3.92
C ARG A 157 8.14 -5.94 -4.41
N ALA A 158 7.42 -5.10 -3.70
CA ALA A 158 6.12 -4.62 -4.16
C ALA A 158 6.26 -3.69 -5.37
N LEU A 159 7.30 -2.84 -5.40
CA LEU A 159 7.56 -1.90 -6.50
C LEU A 159 7.92 -2.61 -7.81
N VAL A 160 8.78 -3.64 -7.78
CA VAL A 160 9.18 -4.36 -9.02
C VAL A 160 8.04 -5.15 -9.66
N LEU A 161 6.88 -5.26 -9.00
CA LEU A 161 5.61 -5.71 -9.59
C LEU A 161 4.90 -4.60 -10.37
N ASN A 162 5.50 -3.40 -10.46
CA ASN A 162 4.95 -2.26 -11.18
C ASN A 162 3.49 -1.93 -10.79
N PRO A 163 3.20 -1.71 -9.50
CA PRO A 163 1.85 -1.49 -9.03
C PRO A 163 1.30 -0.12 -9.50
N ARG A 164 -0.02 -0.06 -9.67
CA ARG A 164 -0.78 1.20 -9.82
C ARG A 164 -1.13 1.77 -8.45
N LEU A 165 -1.40 0.89 -7.47
CA LEU A 165 -1.72 1.21 -6.08
C LEU A 165 -0.80 0.43 -5.16
N LEU A 166 -0.08 1.12 -4.27
CA LEU A 166 0.77 0.52 -3.25
C LEU A 166 0.12 0.64 -1.87
N LEU A 167 -0.11 -0.50 -1.24
CA LEU A 167 -0.66 -0.61 0.12
C LEU A 167 0.47 -0.88 1.10
N LEU A 168 0.61 -0.02 2.13
CA LEU A 168 1.65 -0.10 3.16
C LEU A 168 0.98 -0.20 4.53
N ASP A 169 1.15 -1.33 5.21
CA ASP A 169 0.58 -1.55 6.55
C ASP A 169 1.66 -1.36 7.62
N GLU A 170 1.56 -0.26 8.38
CA GLU A 170 2.46 0.18 9.45
C GLU A 170 3.96 0.15 9.06
N PRO A 171 4.35 0.76 7.92
CA PRO A 171 5.68 0.62 7.35
C PRO A 171 6.80 1.16 8.25
N THR A 172 6.50 2.01 9.24
CA THR A 172 7.51 2.59 10.13
C THR A 172 7.60 1.92 11.50
N GLU A 173 6.78 0.89 11.76
CA GLU A 173 6.73 0.24 13.06
C GLU A 173 8.02 -0.52 13.40
N GLY A 174 8.49 -0.35 14.65
CA GLY A 174 9.67 -1.05 15.15
C GLY A 174 10.99 -0.65 14.50
N LEU A 175 11.02 0.44 13.71
CA LEU A 175 12.24 0.93 13.07
C LEU A 175 12.93 2.02 13.89
N ALA A 176 14.27 2.06 13.80
CA ALA A 176 15.07 3.15 14.37
C ALA A 176 14.74 4.49 13.67
N PRO A 177 14.80 5.64 14.39
CA PRO A 177 14.41 6.94 13.84
C PRO A 177 15.09 7.28 12.50
N ILE A 178 16.38 7.03 12.37
CA ILE A 178 17.14 7.30 11.13
C ILE A 178 16.59 6.50 9.93
N VAL A 179 16.18 5.26 10.16
CA VAL A 179 15.61 4.39 9.12
C VAL A 179 14.20 4.85 8.75
N VAL A 180 13.44 5.34 9.74
CA VAL A 180 12.13 5.95 9.49
C VAL A 180 12.28 7.15 8.58
N ASP A 181 13.23 8.05 8.82
CA ASP A 181 13.45 9.25 8.00
C ASP A 181 13.86 8.89 6.56
N GLU A 182 14.72 7.88 6.38
CA GLU A 182 15.08 7.35 5.06
C GLU A 182 13.84 6.79 4.34
N LEU A 183 13.03 6.00 5.04
CA LEU A 183 11.81 5.42 4.48
C LEU A 183 10.80 6.50 4.07
N LEU A 184 10.57 7.48 4.92
CA LEU A 184 9.67 8.60 4.62
C LEU A 184 10.15 9.43 3.43
N THR A 185 11.47 9.57 3.26
CA THR A 185 12.05 10.22 2.09
C THR A 185 11.76 9.42 0.83
N ALA A 186 11.96 8.10 0.86
CA ALA A 186 11.62 7.23 -0.27
C ALA A 186 10.11 7.29 -0.60
N LEU A 187 9.22 7.28 0.39
CA LEU A 187 7.77 7.39 0.16
C LEU A 187 7.38 8.74 -0.48
N ARG A 188 8.05 9.84 -0.10
CA ARG A 188 7.86 11.14 -0.78
C ARG A 188 8.29 11.09 -2.25
N GLU A 189 9.39 10.41 -2.56
CA GLU A 189 9.84 10.23 -3.94
C GLU A 189 8.84 9.41 -4.76
N LEU A 190 8.25 8.35 -4.16
CA LEU A 190 7.20 7.56 -4.80
C LEU A 190 5.95 8.39 -5.10
N SER A 191 5.48 9.20 -4.13
CA SER A 191 4.35 10.12 -4.32
C SER A 191 4.63 11.13 -5.44
N ARG A 192 5.82 11.77 -5.44
CA ARG A 192 6.23 12.70 -6.50
C ARG A 192 6.36 12.04 -7.87
N ALA A 193 6.66 10.75 -7.91
CA ALA A 193 6.69 9.96 -9.14
C ALA A 193 5.28 9.57 -9.64
N GLY A 194 4.22 9.99 -8.93
CA GLY A 194 2.82 9.73 -9.28
C GLY A 194 2.31 8.34 -8.90
N LEU A 195 2.98 7.64 -7.98
CA LEU A 195 2.49 6.35 -7.50
C LEU A 195 1.40 6.58 -6.45
N SER A 196 0.21 6.04 -6.69
CA SER A 196 -0.87 6.09 -5.70
C SER A 196 -0.57 5.16 -4.53
N MET A 197 -0.83 5.64 -3.31
CA MET A 197 -0.51 4.89 -2.09
C MET A 197 -1.62 4.97 -1.05
N ILE A 198 -1.82 3.89 -0.31
CA ILE A 198 -2.56 3.89 0.96
C ILE A 198 -1.58 3.47 2.05
N ILE A 199 -1.39 4.34 3.03
CA ILE A 199 -0.44 4.14 4.13
C ILE A 199 -1.22 4.05 5.44
N VAL A 200 -1.18 2.89 6.07
CA VAL A 200 -1.74 2.68 7.40
C VAL A 200 -0.71 3.02 8.45
N GLU A 201 -1.04 3.90 9.37
CA GLU A 201 -0.16 4.28 10.48
C GLU A 201 -0.93 4.63 11.75
N GLN A 202 -0.27 4.46 12.90
CA GLN A 202 -0.82 4.87 14.19
C GLN A 202 -0.43 6.29 14.57
N LYS A 203 0.72 6.77 14.08
CA LYS A 203 1.32 8.06 14.44
C LYS A 203 1.18 9.06 13.28
N PRO A 204 0.18 9.98 13.33
CA PRO A 204 -0.13 10.91 12.24
C PRO A 204 1.07 11.75 11.78
N LYS A 205 1.86 12.23 12.75
CA LYS A 205 2.98 13.15 12.49
C LYS A 205 4.02 12.62 11.50
N LYS A 206 4.06 11.30 11.28
CA LYS A 206 5.03 10.67 10.38
C LYS A 206 4.60 10.74 8.90
N VAL A 207 3.31 10.61 8.61
CA VAL A 207 2.80 10.42 7.24
C VAL A 207 2.02 11.61 6.70
N LEU A 208 1.37 12.42 7.55
CA LEU A 208 0.63 13.60 7.11
C LEU A 208 1.41 14.57 6.21
N PRO A 209 2.74 14.79 6.37
CA PRO A 209 3.45 15.74 5.54
C PRO A 209 3.57 15.40 4.06
N PHE A 210 3.17 14.21 3.64
CA PHE A 210 3.26 13.76 2.23
C PHE A 210 2.05 12.96 1.75
N THR A 211 0.96 12.96 2.50
CA THR A 211 -0.32 12.42 2.06
C THR A 211 -1.26 13.58 1.71
N ASP A 212 -2.02 13.40 0.64
CA ASP A 212 -2.97 14.41 0.15
C ASP A 212 -4.22 14.44 1.02
N GLU A 213 -4.59 13.28 1.60
CA GLU A 213 -5.72 13.11 2.49
C GLU A 213 -5.40 12.20 3.68
N ALA A 214 -6.11 12.41 4.80
CA ALA A 214 -6.04 11.58 6.01
C ALA A 214 -7.46 11.24 6.50
N SER A 215 -7.68 9.98 6.83
CA SER A 215 -8.95 9.43 7.32
C SER A 215 -8.75 8.50 8.51
#